data_be8cb5ae9b7b05ec068b5f0bd6e077b1
#
_entry.id   be8cb5ae9b7b05ec068b5f0bd6e077b1
#
_cell.length_a   1.000
_cell.length_b   1.000
_cell.length_c   1.000
_cell.angle_alpha   90.00
_cell.angle_beta   90.00
_cell.angle_gamma   90.00
#
_symmetry.space_group_name_H-M   'P 1'
#
loop_
_entity.id
_entity.type
_entity.pdbx_description
1 polymer ?
#
loop_
_entity_poly.entity_id
_entity_poly.type
_entity_poly.pdbx_seq_one_letter_code
_entity_poly.pdbx_strand_id
1 'polypeptide(L)'
;MKEIFSNAANELRNFARERNIAAEFTFHRGISKLVRFANSGVSSNTSEDTFSLDVDVTKGRAKGSYSATTSPNDLESMKIALLRADEIARFSAPVSFDRRIPILPERNPDDANFDQRIENMTTADALDLVGAATDDLLGAGLSLAGMVSSGVIYEARANTLNNNLLYHAGTDANMELVITNDKEKWEIQSSQSAVKFGQFAPEELRNEFALLLEQYKNRERMSVPVGEYEVVFGRDAIANLMNYFGWIGFNGRSLKHDMSFLREEDLNKQVFSPLLTVVDDPSFSDTFPYAFDASGIERQAFPLIKEGVFQNFFWNKETCEEFGGEPTGHDVPSMSIAIGSGNTPINTLQDLLDAPREKDILYIPYLHYMGIVNAAKGIVTGSTRFGALYLRKDGSIAVPYNMRFTASLRDLFSNIKWISQRRAALNLSTLYGRRHPEAMLTPRFTCIEKVPITLSNTSF
;
A
#
# COMPACT_ATOMS: atom_id res chain seq x y z
N MET A 1 9.49 -22.33 9.41
CA MET A 1 8.08 -21.97 9.66
C MET A 1 7.09 -22.87 8.93
N LYS A 2 7.27 -23.22 7.66
CA LYS A 2 6.34 -24.10 6.91
C LYS A 2 6.00 -25.42 7.64
N GLU A 3 7.01 -26.11 8.20
CA GLU A 3 6.80 -27.35 8.91
C GLU A 3 5.95 -27.17 10.18
N ILE A 4 6.18 -26.08 10.93
CA ILE A 4 5.39 -25.75 12.14
C ILE A 4 3.92 -25.55 11.77
N PHE A 5 3.64 -24.77 10.73
CA PHE A 5 2.27 -24.55 10.24
C PHE A 5 1.63 -25.84 9.73
N SER A 6 2.40 -26.68 9.03
CA SER A 6 1.91 -27.96 8.52
C SER A 6 1.49 -28.89 9.66
N ASN A 7 2.30 -28.98 10.70
CA ASN A 7 1.99 -29.82 11.88
C ASN A 7 0.74 -29.29 12.60
N ALA A 8 0.67 -27.98 12.89
CA ALA A 8 -0.51 -27.38 13.51
C ALA A 8 -1.78 -27.56 12.67
N ALA A 9 -1.69 -27.36 11.34
CA ALA A 9 -2.82 -27.57 10.44
C ALA A 9 -3.31 -29.02 10.45
N ASN A 10 -2.42 -30.00 10.47
CA ASN A 10 -2.80 -31.41 10.51
C ASN A 10 -3.51 -31.78 11.83
N GLU A 11 -3.00 -31.30 12.97
CA GLU A 11 -3.63 -31.49 14.27
C GLU A 11 -5.04 -30.86 14.32
N LEU A 12 -5.19 -29.60 13.82
CA LEU A 12 -6.48 -28.93 13.78
C LEU A 12 -7.46 -29.61 12.82
N ARG A 13 -6.99 -30.11 11.67
CA ARG A 13 -7.82 -30.89 10.74
C ARG A 13 -8.38 -32.14 11.39
N ASN A 14 -7.53 -32.91 12.07
CA ASN A 14 -7.93 -34.13 12.74
C ASN A 14 -8.97 -33.82 13.83
N PHE A 15 -8.69 -32.83 14.66
CA PHE A 15 -9.59 -32.37 15.72
C PHE A 15 -10.94 -31.87 15.21
N ALA A 16 -10.94 -31.16 14.07
CA ALA A 16 -12.15 -30.67 13.41
C ALA A 16 -12.96 -31.82 12.79
N ARG A 17 -12.31 -32.75 12.09
CA ARG A 17 -12.96 -33.91 11.46
C ARG A 17 -13.65 -34.81 12.46
N GLU A 18 -13.02 -35.09 13.60
CA GLU A 18 -13.64 -35.85 14.69
C GLU A 18 -14.95 -35.24 15.21
N ARG A 19 -15.13 -33.92 15.01
CA ARG A 19 -16.29 -33.13 15.47
C ARG A 19 -17.22 -32.69 14.38
N ASN A 20 -16.99 -33.14 13.13
CA ASN A 20 -17.71 -32.71 11.95
C ASN A 20 -17.77 -31.19 11.79
N ILE A 21 -16.64 -30.50 12.05
CA ILE A 21 -16.49 -29.07 11.88
C ILE A 21 -15.83 -28.81 10.51
N ALA A 22 -16.49 -28.01 9.66
CA ALA A 22 -15.95 -27.54 8.40
C ALA A 22 -15.30 -26.16 8.61
N ALA A 23 -13.98 -26.08 8.47
CA ALA A 23 -13.21 -24.90 8.84
C ALA A 23 -12.07 -24.57 7.86
N GLU A 24 -11.74 -23.28 7.80
CA GLU A 24 -10.55 -22.68 7.17
C GLU A 24 -9.64 -22.13 8.28
N PHE A 25 -8.34 -22.25 8.07
CA PHE A 25 -7.30 -21.83 9.01
C PHE A 25 -6.33 -20.90 8.28
N THR A 26 -6.11 -19.71 8.81
CA THR A 26 -5.03 -18.82 8.37
C THR A 26 -4.05 -18.63 9.54
N PHE A 27 -2.86 -19.18 9.38
CA PHE A 27 -1.74 -18.98 10.29
C PHE A 27 -0.94 -17.77 9.83
N HIS A 28 -0.59 -16.90 10.73
CA HIS A 28 0.24 -15.74 10.46
C HIS A 28 1.29 -15.58 11.56
N ARG A 29 2.56 -15.43 11.19
CA ARG A 29 3.62 -14.94 12.06
C ARG A 29 4.26 -13.72 11.44
N GLY A 30 4.24 -12.61 12.16
CA GLY A 30 4.90 -11.37 11.77
C GLY A 30 6.01 -11.03 12.75
N ILE A 31 7.22 -10.79 12.26
CA ILE A 31 8.31 -10.20 13.03
C ILE A 31 8.52 -8.80 12.49
N SER A 32 8.32 -7.81 13.34
CA SER A 32 8.44 -6.38 13.00
C SER A 32 9.54 -5.73 13.83
N LYS A 33 10.39 -4.95 13.18
CA LYS A 33 11.41 -4.12 13.82
C LYS A 33 11.19 -2.68 13.37
N LEU A 34 11.22 -1.75 14.32
CA LEU A 34 10.95 -0.35 14.06
C LEU A 34 11.92 0.52 14.87
N VAL A 35 12.71 1.32 14.18
CA VAL A 35 13.54 2.37 14.76
C VAL A 35 12.93 3.72 14.39
N ARG A 36 12.51 4.50 15.38
CA ARG A 36 11.93 5.83 15.19
C ARG A 36 12.91 6.91 15.59
N PHE A 37 12.88 7.99 14.86
CA PHE A 37 13.70 9.16 15.07
C PHE A 37 12.80 10.37 15.41
N ALA A 38 13.24 11.17 16.37
CA ALA A 38 12.69 12.48 16.68
C ALA A 38 13.80 13.36 17.23
N ASN A 39 13.79 14.66 16.88
CA ASN A 39 14.80 15.61 17.31
C ASN A 39 16.24 15.13 17.03
N SER A 40 16.46 14.56 15.86
CA SER A 40 17.76 14.01 15.41
C SER A 40 18.34 12.88 16.28
N GLY A 41 17.51 12.23 17.08
CA GLY A 41 17.90 11.09 17.91
C GLY A 41 16.93 9.93 17.80
N VAL A 42 17.34 8.74 18.22
CA VAL A 42 16.45 7.58 18.33
C VAL A 42 15.46 7.81 19.46
N SER A 43 14.18 7.90 19.14
CA SER A 43 13.10 8.12 20.10
C SER A 43 12.46 6.80 20.57
N SER A 44 12.48 5.78 19.73
CA SER A 44 12.02 4.44 20.10
C SER A 44 12.68 3.38 19.21
N ASN A 45 12.88 2.20 19.78
CA ASN A 45 13.37 1.02 19.09
C ASN A 45 12.54 -0.17 19.59
N THR A 46 11.69 -0.72 18.73
CA THR A 46 10.77 -1.81 19.08
C THR A 46 10.99 -3.01 18.18
N SER A 47 10.81 -4.19 18.77
CA SER A 47 10.78 -5.45 18.03
C SER A 47 9.59 -6.26 18.54
N GLU A 48 8.74 -6.69 17.62
CA GLU A 48 7.56 -7.50 17.90
C GLU A 48 7.66 -8.82 17.14
N ASP A 49 7.33 -9.93 17.80
CA ASP A 49 7.16 -11.24 17.18
C ASP A 49 5.76 -11.73 17.56
N THR A 50 4.86 -11.71 16.59
CA THR A 50 3.45 -12.06 16.80
C THR A 50 3.10 -13.29 16.01
N PHE A 51 2.40 -14.23 16.68
CA PHE A 51 1.79 -15.37 16.03
C PHE A 51 0.28 -15.34 16.25
N SER A 52 -0.47 -15.49 15.19
CA SER A 52 -1.93 -15.54 15.24
C SER A 52 -2.48 -16.66 14.36
N LEU A 53 -3.65 -17.15 14.77
CA LEU A 53 -4.47 -18.08 14.02
C LEU A 53 -5.86 -17.45 13.83
N ASP A 54 -6.29 -17.28 12.58
CA ASP A 54 -7.66 -16.99 12.24
C ASP A 54 -8.36 -18.29 11.86
N VAL A 55 -9.53 -18.52 12.43
CA VAL A 55 -10.38 -19.67 12.15
C VAL A 55 -11.73 -19.21 11.66
N ASP A 56 -12.10 -19.69 10.49
CA ASP A 56 -13.44 -19.51 9.90
C ASP A 56 -14.16 -20.86 9.85
N VAL A 57 -15.29 -20.96 10.55
CA VAL A 57 -16.15 -22.15 10.53
C VAL A 57 -17.40 -21.87 9.70
N THR A 58 -17.68 -22.76 8.75
CA THR A 58 -18.89 -22.68 7.92
C THR A 58 -19.92 -23.73 8.35
N LYS A 59 -21.15 -23.30 8.64
CA LYS A 59 -22.30 -24.17 8.94
C LYS A 59 -23.49 -23.80 8.01
N GLY A 60 -23.56 -24.50 6.89
CA GLY A 60 -24.54 -24.13 5.85
C GLY A 60 -24.29 -22.72 5.35
N ARG A 61 -25.23 -21.81 5.60
CA ARG A 61 -25.14 -20.38 5.24
C ARG A 61 -24.62 -19.49 6.36
N ALA A 62 -24.38 -20.04 7.56
CA ALA A 62 -23.81 -19.28 8.66
C ALA A 62 -22.29 -19.42 8.69
N LYS A 63 -21.59 -18.39 9.18
CA LYS A 63 -20.16 -18.35 9.38
C LYS A 63 -19.85 -17.88 10.79
N GLY A 64 -18.88 -18.51 11.44
CA GLY A 64 -18.30 -18.02 12.67
C GLY A 64 -16.81 -17.82 12.47
N SER A 65 -16.31 -16.65 12.85
CA SER A 65 -14.90 -16.29 12.76
C SER A 65 -14.33 -16.01 14.14
N TYR A 66 -13.14 -16.53 14.41
CA TYR A 66 -12.43 -16.24 15.65
C TYR A 66 -10.92 -16.11 15.38
N SER A 67 -10.31 -15.06 15.92
CA SER A 67 -8.87 -14.81 15.82
C SER A 67 -8.23 -14.99 17.19
N ALA A 68 -7.18 -15.79 17.28
CA ALA A 68 -6.40 -15.99 18.49
C ALA A 68 -4.94 -15.55 18.28
N THR A 69 -4.44 -14.71 19.17
CA THR A 69 -3.00 -14.49 19.30
C THR A 69 -2.47 -15.53 20.28
N THR A 70 -1.47 -16.30 19.85
CA THR A 70 -0.97 -17.46 20.61
C THR A 70 0.51 -17.70 20.31
N SER A 71 1.02 -18.89 20.52
CA SER A 71 2.36 -19.29 20.10
C SER A 71 2.32 -20.43 19.08
N PRO A 72 3.35 -20.60 18.26
CA PRO A 72 3.40 -21.64 17.23
C PRO A 72 3.19 -23.08 17.73
N ASN A 73 3.48 -23.33 19.00
CA ASN A 73 3.41 -24.66 19.62
C ASN A 73 2.21 -24.85 20.57
N ASP A 74 1.36 -23.82 20.71
CA ASP A 74 0.20 -23.86 21.62
C ASP A 74 -1.04 -24.42 20.91
N LEU A 75 -1.04 -25.71 20.65
CA LEU A 75 -2.14 -26.42 20.00
C LEU A 75 -3.45 -26.36 20.81
N GLU A 76 -3.40 -26.26 22.12
CA GLU A 76 -4.62 -26.19 22.92
C GLU A 76 -5.34 -24.87 22.73
N SER A 77 -4.64 -23.74 22.74
CA SER A 77 -5.25 -22.46 22.41
C SER A 77 -5.79 -22.43 20.98
N MET A 78 -5.12 -23.09 20.02
CA MET A 78 -5.61 -23.19 18.64
C MET A 78 -6.89 -24.04 18.54
N LYS A 79 -6.99 -25.16 19.28
CA LYS A 79 -8.23 -25.96 19.36
C LYS A 79 -9.37 -25.19 20.01
N ILE A 80 -9.07 -24.40 21.05
CA ILE A 80 -10.06 -23.50 21.68
C ILE A 80 -10.55 -22.47 20.66
N ALA A 81 -9.68 -21.88 19.86
CA ALA A 81 -10.06 -20.95 18.81
C ALA A 81 -11.05 -21.56 17.80
N LEU A 82 -10.79 -22.82 17.37
CA LEU A 82 -11.70 -23.56 16.49
C LEU A 82 -13.08 -23.78 17.15
N LEU A 83 -13.11 -24.19 18.44
CA LEU A 83 -14.38 -24.39 19.14
C LEU A 83 -15.15 -23.07 19.33
N ARG A 84 -14.45 -21.95 19.55
CA ARG A 84 -15.08 -20.62 19.61
C ARG A 84 -15.67 -20.20 18.27
N ALA A 85 -14.94 -20.40 17.18
CA ALA A 85 -15.47 -20.13 15.84
C ALA A 85 -16.70 -21.02 15.54
N ASP A 86 -16.69 -22.29 15.93
CA ASP A 86 -17.83 -23.21 15.79
C ASP A 86 -19.04 -22.75 16.62
N GLU A 87 -18.82 -22.30 17.84
CA GLU A 87 -19.86 -21.73 18.70
C GLU A 87 -20.47 -20.50 18.05
N ILE A 88 -19.65 -19.55 17.58
CA ILE A 88 -20.11 -18.34 16.87
C ILE A 88 -20.93 -18.73 15.64
N ALA A 89 -20.47 -19.69 14.82
CA ALA A 89 -21.20 -20.13 13.63
C ALA A 89 -22.60 -20.68 13.95
N ARG A 90 -22.79 -21.31 15.13
CA ARG A 90 -24.11 -21.82 15.55
C ARG A 90 -25.12 -20.71 15.86
N PHE A 91 -24.64 -19.56 16.31
CA PHE A 91 -25.48 -18.44 16.71
C PHE A 91 -25.53 -17.33 15.68
N SER A 92 -24.70 -17.40 14.63
CA SER A 92 -24.69 -16.41 13.55
C SER A 92 -25.91 -16.54 12.66
N ALA A 93 -26.49 -15.42 12.26
CA ALA A 93 -27.57 -15.40 11.28
C ALA A 93 -27.06 -15.93 9.93
N PRO A 94 -27.80 -16.82 9.27
CA PRO A 94 -27.42 -17.28 7.95
C PRO A 94 -27.60 -16.16 6.92
N VAL A 95 -26.66 -16.09 5.96
CA VAL A 95 -26.79 -15.20 4.81
C VAL A 95 -27.75 -15.79 3.75
N SER A 96 -28.11 -15.01 2.73
CA SER A 96 -29.03 -15.42 1.67
C SER A 96 -28.42 -16.37 0.65
N PHE A 97 -27.11 -16.51 0.63
CA PHE A 97 -26.35 -17.32 -0.34
C PHE A 97 -25.63 -18.50 0.31
N ASP A 98 -25.21 -19.47 -0.48
CA ASP A 98 -24.49 -20.65 -0.01
C ASP A 98 -23.00 -20.33 0.14
N ARG A 99 -22.45 -20.55 1.34
CA ARG A 99 -21.03 -20.43 1.63
C ARG A 99 -20.30 -21.74 1.31
N ARG A 100 -19.11 -21.62 0.75
CA ARG A 100 -18.27 -22.78 0.40
C ARG A 100 -16.86 -22.59 0.95
N ILE A 101 -16.29 -23.66 1.47
CA ILE A 101 -14.85 -23.69 1.77
C ILE A 101 -14.14 -23.99 0.45
N PRO A 102 -13.06 -23.26 0.08
CA PRO A 102 -12.33 -23.52 -1.15
C PRO A 102 -11.56 -24.84 -1.08
N ILE A 103 -11.41 -25.52 -2.21
CA ILE A 103 -10.46 -26.63 -2.34
C ILE A 103 -9.09 -26.01 -2.63
N LEU A 104 -8.18 -26.02 -1.64
CA LEU A 104 -6.85 -25.47 -1.81
C LEU A 104 -6.04 -26.31 -2.82
N PRO A 105 -5.36 -25.67 -3.80
CA PRO A 105 -4.49 -26.36 -4.74
C PRO A 105 -3.21 -26.85 -4.03
N GLU A 106 -2.56 -27.87 -4.61
CA GLU A 106 -1.19 -28.22 -4.26
C GLU A 106 -0.23 -27.20 -4.91
N ARG A 107 0.65 -26.57 -4.09
CA ARG A 107 1.58 -25.54 -4.56
C ARG A 107 2.92 -25.62 -3.88
N ASN A 108 3.93 -25.16 -4.60
CA ASN A 108 5.23 -24.86 -4.01
C ASN A 108 5.12 -23.68 -3.03
N PRO A 109 6.03 -23.58 -2.05
CA PRO A 109 6.14 -22.39 -1.22
C PRO A 109 6.30 -21.12 -2.06
N ASP A 110 5.62 -20.06 -1.67
CA ASP A 110 5.78 -18.72 -2.20
C ASP A 110 6.78 -17.95 -1.29
N ASP A 111 8.06 -18.05 -1.59
CA ASP A 111 9.15 -17.47 -0.78
C ASP A 111 10.24 -16.76 -1.63
N ALA A 112 9.96 -16.48 -2.88
CA ALA A 112 10.91 -15.84 -3.81
C ALA A 112 11.31 -14.41 -3.37
N ASN A 113 10.43 -13.74 -2.61
CA ASN A 113 10.64 -12.37 -2.13
C ASN A 113 11.16 -12.30 -0.68
N PHE A 114 11.64 -13.43 -0.15
CA PHE A 114 12.27 -13.47 1.17
C PHE A 114 13.75 -13.06 1.09
N ASP A 115 14.18 -12.20 2.02
CA ASP A 115 15.59 -11.79 2.17
C ASP A 115 16.04 -11.97 3.62
N GLN A 116 16.99 -12.89 3.82
CA GLN A 116 17.58 -13.18 5.12
C GLN A 116 18.26 -11.96 5.77
N ARG A 117 18.77 -11.01 4.97
CA ARG A 117 19.41 -9.80 5.49
C ARG A 117 18.40 -8.81 6.05
N ILE A 118 17.21 -8.70 5.43
CA ILE A 118 16.10 -7.90 5.99
C ILE A 118 15.57 -8.56 7.28
N GLU A 119 15.37 -9.87 7.29
CA GLU A 119 14.96 -10.59 8.51
C GLU A 119 15.91 -10.31 9.67
N ASN A 120 17.21 -10.32 9.41
CA ASN A 120 18.26 -10.11 10.42
C ASN A 120 18.71 -8.65 10.57
N MET A 121 18.04 -7.70 9.93
CA MET A 121 18.38 -6.28 10.00
C MET A 121 18.42 -5.81 11.45
N THR A 122 19.49 -5.10 11.81
CA THR A 122 19.74 -4.59 13.16
C THR A 122 19.44 -3.11 13.27
N THR A 123 19.42 -2.59 14.50
CA THR A 123 19.35 -1.13 14.73
C THR A 123 20.58 -0.41 14.15
N ALA A 124 21.75 -1.05 14.16
CA ALA A 124 22.95 -0.47 13.56
C ALA A 124 22.79 -0.30 12.04
N ASP A 125 22.26 -1.32 11.34
CA ASP A 125 21.98 -1.20 9.89
C ASP A 125 20.99 -0.05 9.61
N ALA A 126 19.99 0.16 10.46
CA ALA A 126 19.04 1.26 10.32
C ALA A 126 19.72 2.62 10.52
N LEU A 127 20.61 2.75 11.51
CA LEU A 127 21.38 3.98 11.76
C LEU A 127 22.33 4.27 10.59
N ASP A 128 23.02 3.27 10.06
CA ASP A 128 23.93 3.42 8.92
C ASP A 128 23.18 3.91 7.66
N LEU A 129 21.97 3.37 7.38
CA LEU A 129 21.11 3.83 6.28
C LEU A 129 20.69 5.29 6.47
N VAL A 130 20.27 5.66 7.68
CA VAL A 130 19.85 7.03 8.00
C VAL A 130 21.03 7.99 7.91
N GLY A 131 22.19 7.63 8.46
CA GLY A 131 23.42 8.41 8.35
C GLY A 131 23.79 8.67 6.89
N ALA A 132 23.84 7.62 6.05
CA ALA A 132 24.14 7.76 4.64
C ALA A 132 23.15 8.67 3.89
N ALA A 133 21.87 8.73 4.34
CA ALA A 133 20.86 9.59 3.74
C ALA A 133 20.89 11.05 4.24
N THR A 134 21.43 11.31 5.45
CA THR A 134 21.23 12.62 6.10
C THR A 134 22.51 13.28 6.63
N ASP A 135 23.65 12.58 6.70
CA ASP A 135 24.91 13.16 7.15
C ASP A 135 25.26 14.40 6.31
N ASP A 136 25.79 15.43 6.99
CA ASP A 136 26.11 16.75 6.45
C ASP A 136 24.93 17.61 5.98
N LEU A 137 23.69 17.12 6.00
CA LEU A 137 22.49 17.91 5.63
C LEU A 137 21.88 18.65 6.81
N LEU A 138 22.02 18.10 8.03
CA LEU A 138 21.42 18.64 9.24
C LEU A 138 22.28 19.77 9.82
N GLY A 139 21.95 21.02 9.45
CA GLY A 139 22.55 22.22 10.00
C GLY A 139 21.77 22.78 11.20
N ALA A 140 22.24 23.92 11.74
CA ALA A 140 21.59 24.60 12.86
C ALA A 140 20.12 24.93 12.56
N GLY A 141 19.23 24.57 13.48
CA GLY A 141 17.78 24.80 13.36
C GLY A 141 17.01 23.75 12.56
N LEU A 142 17.69 22.68 12.09
CA LEU A 142 17.05 21.53 11.46
C LEU A 142 17.08 20.34 12.41
N SER A 143 16.03 19.54 12.38
CA SER A 143 15.94 18.28 13.09
C SER A 143 15.43 17.16 12.18
N LEU A 144 15.88 15.94 12.48
CA LEU A 144 15.45 14.72 11.79
C LEU A 144 14.35 14.02 12.59
N ALA A 145 13.30 13.65 11.91
CA ALA A 145 12.27 12.73 12.38
C ALA A 145 12.06 11.61 11.35
N GLY A 146 11.28 10.61 11.71
CA GLY A 146 10.96 9.53 10.78
C GLY A 146 11.14 8.15 11.35
N MET A 147 11.31 7.16 10.47
CA MET A 147 11.45 5.77 10.87
C MET A 147 12.22 4.93 9.84
N VAL A 148 12.84 3.88 10.33
CA VAL A 148 13.24 2.71 9.54
C VAL A 148 12.51 1.51 10.12
N SER A 149 11.75 0.82 9.27
CA SER A 149 11.07 -0.43 9.63
C SER A 149 11.57 -1.57 8.76
N SER A 150 11.65 -2.75 9.34
CA SER A 150 11.91 -3.99 8.61
C SER A 150 11.12 -5.12 9.23
N GLY A 151 10.84 -6.14 8.44
CA GLY A 151 10.20 -7.31 8.99
C GLY A 151 10.06 -8.45 8.02
N VAL A 152 9.53 -9.53 8.55
CA VAL A 152 9.20 -10.72 7.81
C VAL A 152 7.79 -11.17 8.18
N ILE A 153 7.09 -11.69 7.19
CA ILE A 153 5.86 -12.42 7.43
C ILE A 153 6.02 -13.86 6.97
N TYR A 154 5.35 -14.73 7.70
CA TYR A 154 5.09 -16.10 7.32
C TYR A 154 3.59 -16.33 7.42
N GLU A 155 2.98 -16.73 6.33
CA GLU A 155 1.56 -17.02 6.28
C GLU A 155 1.32 -18.43 5.73
N ALA A 156 0.33 -19.12 6.28
CA ALA A 156 -0.13 -20.38 5.72
C ALA A 156 -1.64 -20.49 5.80
N ARG A 157 -2.22 -21.10 4.76
CA ARG A 157 -3.64 -21.38 4.68
C ARG A 157 -3.88 -22.86 4.57
N ALA A 158 -4.83 -23.34 5.35
CA ALA A 158 -5.24 -24.73 5.39
C ALA A 158 -6.76 -24.80 5.61
N ASN A 159 -7.37 -25.94 5.33
CA ASN A 159 -8.76 -26.17 5.65
C ASN A 159 -9.04 -27.67 5.93
N THR A 160 -10.29 -28.00 6.24
CA THR A 160 -10.72 -29.35 6.58
C THR A 160 -11.07 -30.21 5.35
N LEU A 161 -11.19 -29.62 4.13
CA LEU A 161 -11.63 -30.33 2.93
C LEU A 161 -10.53 -31.18 2.30
N ASN A 162 -9.28 -30.69 2.33
CA ASN A 162 -8.13 -31.43 1.83
C ASN A 162 -6.91 -31.26 2.74
N ASN A 163 -5.78 -31.87 2.37
CA ASN A 163 -4.55 -31.83 3.19
C ASN A 163 -3.55 -30.79 2.67
N ASN A 164 -3.90 -30.02 1.65
CA ASN A 164 -3.01 -29.03 1.09
C ASN A 164 -2.77 -27.86 2.05
N LEU A 165 -1.59 -27.28 1.96
CA LEU A 165 -1.16 -26.09 2.70
C LEU A 165 -0.58 -25.10 1.71
N LEU A 166 -1.18 -23.92 1.61
CA LEU A 166 -0.56 -22.79 0.94
C LEU A 166 0.38 -22.11 1.92
N TYR A 167 1.57 -21.76 1.46
CA TYR A 167 2.57 -21.13 2.31
C TYR A 167 3.21 -19.95 1.58
N HIS A 168 3.26 -18.83 2.28
CA HIS A 168 3.94 -17.61 1.85
C HIS A 168 4.96 -17.17 2.88
N ALA A 169 6.12 -16.69 2.42
CA ALA A 169 7.11 -16.00 3.24
C ALA A 169 7.65 -14.80 2.47
N GLY A 170 7.61 -13.65 3.08
CA GLY A 170 8.08 -12.41 2.46
C GLY A 170 8.77 -11.50 3.46
N THR A 171 9.65 -10.64 2.96
CA THR A 171 10.29 -9.58 3.72
C THR A 171 9.94 -8.24 3.13
N ASP A 172 9.88 -7.22 3.98
CA ASP A 172 9.76 -5.83 3.58
C ASP A 172 10.57 -4.92 4.49
N ALA A 173 11.05 -3.84 3.93
CA ALA A 173 11.66 -2.78 4.69
C ALA A 173 11.29 -1.41 4.12
N ASN A 174 11.23 -0.41 5.00
CA ASN A 174 10.91 0.97 4.64
C ASN A 174 11.80 1.93 5.42
N MET A 175 12.28 2.95 4.74
CA MET A 175 12.93 4.10 5.35
C MET A 175 12.12 5.34 4.95
N GLU A 176 11.56 6.03 5.94
CA GLU A 176 10.79 7.26 5.77
C GLU A 176 11.39 8.32 6.70
N LEU A 177 11.94 9.36 6.10
CA LEU A 177 12.68 10.40 6.82
C LEU A 177 12.05 11.76 6.55
N VAL A 178 11.99 12.58 7.58
CA VAL A 178 11.47 13.95 7.56
C VAL A 178 12.50 14.88 8.16
N ILE A 179 12.89 15.90 7.43
CA ILE A 179 13.69 17.01 7.96
C ILE A 179 12.74 18.16 8.28
N THR A 180 12.81 18.68 9.50
CA THR A 180 11.95 19.76 9.99
C THR A 180 12.76 20.99 10.34
N ASN A 181 12.15 22.16 10.15
CA ASN A 181 12.63 23.43 10.70
C ASN A 181 11.59 23.96 11.69
N ASP A 182 11.84 23.78 12.98
CA ASP A 182 10.89 24.15 14.04
C ASP A 182 10.65 25.67 14.14
N LYS A 183 11.60 26.47 13.72
CA LYS A 183 11.48 27.93 13.74
C LYS A 183 10.59 28.44 12.62
N GLU A 184 10.78 27.92 11.40
CA GLU A 184 10.04 28.33 10.21
C GLU A 184 8.81 27.47 9.94
N LYS A 185 8.62 26.39 10.73
CA LYS A 185 7.45 25.49 10.70
C LYS A 185 7.24 24.75 9.37
N TRP A 186 8.30 24.42 8.65
CA TRP A 186 8.21 23.60 7.44
C TRP A 186 8.86 22.21 7.61
N GLU A 187 8.42 21.32 6.78
CA GLU A 187 8.87 19.92 6.76
C GLU A 187 9.08 19.47 5.31
N ILE A 188 10.10 18.66 5.10
CA ILE A 188 10.35 17.95 3.83
C ILE A 188 10.54 16.46 4.12
N GLN A 189 10.08 15.60 3.23
CA GLN A 189 10.13 14.15 3.40
C GLN A 189 10.71 13.48 2.17
N SER A 190 11.44 12.37 2.39
CA SER A 190 11.77 11.40 1.36
C SER A 190 11.72 9.99 1.96
N SER A 191 11.45 8.99 1.11
CA SER A 191 11.26 7.61 1.55
C SER A 191 11.80 6.60 0.54
N GLN A 192 12.14 5.42 1.02
CA GLN A 192 12.46 4.25 0.18
C GLN A 192 11.85 2.98 0.74
N SER A 193 11.43 2.10 -0.16
CA SER A 193 10.89 0.79 0.11
C SER A 193 11.83 -0.28 -0.47
N ALA A 194 12.00 -1.40 0.22
CA ALA A 194 12.85 -2.49 -0.21
C ALA A 194 12.26 -3.86 0.14
N VAL A 195 12.27 -4.77 -0.83
CA VAL A 195 12.02 -6.22 -0.64
C VAL A 195 13.30 -6.93 -0.25
N LYS A 196 14.43 -6.46 -0.78
CA LYS A 196 15.78 -6.96 -0.50
C LYS A 196 16.65 -5.82 -0.01
N PHE A 197 17.48 -6.06 0.98
CA PHE A 197 18.33 -5.03 1.61
C PHE A 197 19.17 -4.25 0.59
N GLY A 198 19.70 -4.92 -0.42
CA GLY A 198 20.51 -4.29 -1.47
C GLY A 198 19.76 -3.32 -2.39
N GLN A 199 18.43 -3.18 -2.25
CA GLN A 199 17.64 -2.19 -2.99
C GLN A 199 17.66 -0.80 -2.35
N PHE A 200 18.09 -0.67 -1.09
CA PHE A 200 18.28 0.64 -0.49
C PHE A 200 19.38 1.42 -1.20
N ALA A 201 19.06 2.65 -1.59
CA ALA A 201 19.95 3.63 -2.20
C ALA A 201 19.86 4.96 -1.43
N PRO A 202 20.40 5.06 -0.21
CA PRO A 202 20.27 6.23 0.63
C PRO A 202 20.81 7.51 0.00
N GLU A 203 21.76 7.41 -0.92
CA GLU A 203 22.26 8.54 -1.70
C GLU A 203 21.17 9.23 -2.57
N GLU A 204 20.17 8.48 -3.04
CA GLU A 204 19.05 9.08 -3.77
C GLU A 204 18.20 9.97 -2.84
N LEU A 205 17.96 9.52 -1.60
CA LEU A 205 17.26 10.31 -0.59
C LEU A 205 18.08 11.55 -0.22
N ARG A 206 19.39 11.38 -0.04
CA ARG A 206 20.30 12.48 0.26
C ARG A 206 20.24 13.56 -0.81
N ASN A 207 20.32 13.19 -2.07
CA ASN A 207 20.24 14.12 -3.19
C ASN A 207 18.90 14.85 -3.23
N GLU A 208 17.79 14.15 -3.02
CA GLU A 208 16.46 14.74 -2.97
C GLU A 208 16.32 15.71 -1.80
N PHE A 209 16.78 15.36 -0.60
CA PHE A 209 16.81 16.26 0.55
C PHE A 209 17.67 17.50 0.31
N ALA A 210 18.84 17.35 -0.28
CA ALA A 210 19.71 18.50 -0.59
C ALA A 210 19.01 19.52 -1.49
N LEU A 211 18.34 19.04 -2.56
CA LEU A 211 17.57 19.89 -3.47
C LEU A 211 16.39 20.57 -2.77
N LEU A 212 15.60 19.82 -1.98
CA LEU A 212 14.48 20.39 -1.23
C LEU A 212 14.94 21.40 -0.18
N LEU A 213 16.02 21.10 0.55
CA LEU A 213 16.58 22.01 1.54
C LEU A 213 17.03 23.34 0.91
N GLU A 214 17.65 23.30 -0.26
CA GLU A 214 18.03 24.51 -0.99
C GLU A 214 16.80 25.40 -1.29
N GLN A 215 15.70 24.78 -1.77
CA GLN A 215 14.47 25.53 -2.06
C GLN A 215 13.84 26.06 -0.76
N TYR A 216 13.71 25.23 0.27
CA TYR A 216 13.03 25.59 1.51
C TYR A 216 13.78 26.61 2.37
N LYS A 217 15.10 26.70 2.27
CA LYS A 217 15.91 27.72 2.97
C LYS A 217 15.88 29.08 2.30
N ASN A 218 15.78 29.15 0.97
CA ASN A 218 16.14 30.34 0.21
C ASN A 218 15.00 30.94 -0.60
N ARG A 219 13.79 30.33 -0.64
CA ARG A 219 12.70 30.76 -1.50
C ARG A 219 11.59 31.48 -0.74
N GLU A 220 10.87 32.30 -1.49
CA GLU A 220 9.67 32.99 -1.04
C GLU A 220 8.60 32.00 -0.56
N ARG A 221 7.89 32.33 0.51
CA ARG A 221 6.68 31.61 0.96
C ARG A 221 5.45 32.28 0.37
N MET A 222 4.49 31.47 -0.08
CA MET A 222 3.28 32.03 -0.66
C MET A 222 2.03 31.19 -0.38
N SER A 223 0.88 31.86 -0.33
CA SER A 223 -0.42 31.21 -0.47
C SER A 223 -0.74 31.04 -1.96
N VAL A 224 -1.25 29.89 -2.32
CA VAL A 224 -1.69 29.61 -3.69
C VAL A 224 -3.16 29.98 -3.82
N PRO A 225 -3.56 30.85 -4.77
CA PRO A 225 -4.97 31.17 -5.00
C PRO A 225 -5.81 29.91 -5.25
N VAL A 226 -7.07 29.93 -4.82
CA VAL A 226 -8.04 28.89 -5.16
C VAL A 226 -8.25 28.88 -6.67
N GLY A 227 -8.21 27.70 -7.28
CA GLY A 227 -8.32 27.57 -8.74
C GLY A 227 -7.85 26.21 -9.24
N GLU A 228 -7.81 26.08 -10.56
CA GLU A 228 -7.30 24.87 -11.24
C GLU A 228 -5.83 25.06 -11.66
N TYR A 229 -5.03 24.03 -11.41
CA TYR A 229 -3.60 24.06 -11.69
C TYR A 229 -3.17 22.83 -12.49
N GLU A 230 -2.07 22.97 -13.21
CA GLU A 230 -1.25 21.85 -13.65
C GLU A 230 -0.40 21.41 -12.46
N VAL A 231 -0.51 20.13 -12.08
CA VAL A 231 0.18 19.57 -10.91
C VAL A 231 1.03 18.40 -11.32
N VAL A 232 2.30 18.41 -10.94
CA VAL A 232 3.17 17.25 -10.97
C VAL A 232 3.08 16.58 -9.61
N PHE A 233 2.42 15.45 -9.55
CA PHE A 233 2.39 14.61 -8.36
C PHE A 233 3.61 13.71 -8.31
N GLY A 234 4.25 13.63 -7.14
CA GLY A 234 5.28 12.64 -6.84
C GLY A 234 4.67 11.24 -6.65
N ARG A 235 5.53 10.22 -6.61
CA ARG A 235 5.10 8.82 -6.48
C ARG A 235 4.20 8.57 -5.26
N ASP A 236 4.51 9.18 -4.12
CA ASP A 236 3.76 9.00 -2.86
C ASP A 236 2.34 9.56 -3.00
N ALA A 237 2.19 10.71 -3.61
CA ALA A 237 0.89 11.32 -3.87
C ALA A 237 0.06 10.49 -4.86
N ILE A 238 0.66 9.98 -5.94
CA ILE A 238 -0.02 9.12 -6.92
C ILE A 238 -0.41 7.78 -6.32
N ALA A 239 0.47 7.15 -5.53
CA ALA A 239 0.14 5.89 -4.86
C ALA A 239 -1.04 6.07 -3.88
N ASN A 240 -1.04 7.16 -3.09
CA ASN A 240 -2.16 7.47 -2.20
C ASN A 240 -3.48 7.68 -2.96
N LEU A 241 -3.47 8.37 -4.11
CA LEU A 241 -4.65 8.52 -4.95
C LEU A 241 -5.10 7.18 -5.53
N MET A 242 -4.17 6.36 -6.04
CA MET A 242 -4.47 5.07 -6.65
C MET A 242 -4.98 4.04 -5.62
N ASN A 243 -4.58 4.14 -4.36
CA ASN A 243 -5.09 3.26 -3.30
C ASN A 243 -6.62 3.34 -3.16
N TYR A 244 -7.22 4.52 -3.38
CA TYR A 244 -8.68 4.67 -3.39
C TYR A 244 -9.35 3.94 -4.56
N PHE A 245 -8.65 3.71 -5.68
CA PHE A 245 -9.19 2.88 -6.76
C PHE A 245 -9.40 1.42 -6.30
N GLY A 246 -8.51 0.89 -5.47
CA GLY A 246 -8.69 -0.43 -4.88
C GLY A 246 -10.02 -0.53 -4.11
N TRP A 247 -10.35 0.50 -3.33
CA TRP A 247 -11.52 0.46 -2.46
C TRP A 247 -12.83 0.83 -3.15
N ILE A 248 -12.86 1.95 -3.89
CA ILE A 248 -14.08 2.53 -4.45
C ILE A 248 -14.09 2.58 -5.99
N GLY A 249 -13.14 1.93 -6.64
CA GLY A 249 -13.06 1.80 -8.10
C GLY A 249 -13.08 0.33 -8.53
N PHE A 250 -12.02 -0.41 -8.23
CA PHE A 250 -11.84 -1.78 -8.74
C PHE A 250 -12.58 -2.85 -7.94
N ASN A 251 -13.04 -2.58 -6.73
CA ASN A 251 -13.66 -3.55 -5.84
C ASN A 251 -15.09 -3.91 -6.31
N GLY A 252 -15.28 -5.14 -6.76
CA GLY A 252 -16.56 -5.66 -7.22
C GLY A 252 -17.65 -5.65 -6.14
N ARG A 253 -17.30 -5.83 -4.85
CA ARG A 253 -18.24 -5.69 -3.76
C ARG A 253 -18.72 -4.24 -3.61
N SER A 254 -17.81 -3.27 -3.69
CA SER A 254 -18.17 -1.85 -3.68
C SER A 254 -19.07 -1.48 -4.87
N LEU A 255 -18.82 -2.06 -6.05
CA LEU A 255 -19.70 -1.91 -7.21
C LEU A 255 -21.13 -2.40 -6.92
N LYS A 256 -21.28 -3.62 -6.35
CA LYS A 256 -22.60 -4.22 -6.07
C LYS A 256 -23.37 -3.49 -4.97
N HIS A 257 -22.69 -2.72 -4.11
CA HIS A 257 -23.30 -1.90 -3.07
C HIS A 257 -23.40 -0.40 -3.44
N ASP A 258 -23.27 -0.05 -4.73
CA ASP A 258 -23.31 1.34 -5.21
C ASP A 258 -22.25 2.29 -4.58
N MET A 259 -21.15 1.71 -4.09
CA MET A 259 -20.04 2.40 -3.46
C MET A 259 -18.83 2.56 -4.40
N SER A 260 -18.94 2.19 -5.68
CA SER A 260 -17.89 2.37 -6.68
C SER A 260 -18.23 3.51 -7.63
N PHE A 261 -17.21 4.29 -8.00
CA PHE A 261 -17.35 5.32 -9.04
C PHE A 261 -17.17 4.75 -10.47
N LEU A 262 -16.63 3.53 -10.59
CA LEU A 262 -16.64 2.76 -11.82
C LEU A 262 -17.90 1.89 -11.86
N ARG A 263 -18.46 1.71 -13.06
CA ARG A 263 -19.67 0.95 -13.28
C ARG A 263 -19.43 -0.20 -14.25
N GLU A 264 -20.31 -1.19 -14.28
CA GLU A 264 -20.24 -2.28 -15.27
C GLU A 264 -20.27 -1.76 -16.71
N GLU A 265 -20.98 -0.66 -16.94
CA GLU A 265 -21.03 0.01 -18.26
C GLU A 265 -19.72 0.69 -18.67
N ASP A 266 -18.79 0.92 -17.74
CA ASP A 266 -17.46 1.48 -18.03
C ASP A 266 -16.50 0.41 -18.58
N LEU A 267 -16.80 -0.88 -18.41
CA LEU A 267 -15.97 -1.97 -18.90
C LEU A 267 -15.72 -1.87 -20.40
N ASN A 268 -14.48 -2.03 -20.80
CA ASN A 268 -13.98 -1.93 -22.17
C ASN A 268 -14.20 -0.54 -22.84
N LYS A 269 -14.40 0.50 -22.04
CA LYS A 269 -14.50 1.87 -22.51
C LYS A 269 -13.31 2.72 -22.09
N GLN A 270 -13.00 3.73 -22.88
CA GLN A 270 -12.03 4.78 -22.58
C GLN A 270 -12.60 5.64 -21.45
N VAL A 271 -12.14 5.44 -20.22
CA VAL A 271 -12.60 6.16 -19.03
C VAL A 271 -11.54 7.14 -18.54
N PHE A 272 -10.28 6.86 -18.81
CA PHE A 272 -9.13 7.60 -18.32
C PHE A 272 -8.23 8.06 -19.47
N SER A 273 -7.19 8.84 -19.15
CA SER A 273 -6.17 9.23 -20.12
C SER A 273 -5.55 8.00 -20.80
N PRO A 274 -5.32 8.02 -22.13
CA PRO A 274 -4.61 6.94 -22.83
C PRO A 274 -3.20 6.67 -22.30
N LEU A 275 -2.63 7.57 -21.53
CA LEU A 275 -1.32 7.40 -20.87
C LEU A 275 -1.40 6.48 -19.63
N LEU A 276 -2.60 6.23 -19.11
CA LEU A 276 -2.77 5.45 -17.90
C LEU A 276 -2.89 3.95 -18.22
N THR A 277 -1.94 3.16 -17.72
CA THR A 277 -2.03 1.71 -17.65
C THR A 277 -1.84 1.28 -16.21
N VAL A 278 -2.73 0.43 -15.70
CA VAL A 278 -2.70 -0.10 -14.32
C VAL A 278 -2.91 -1.60 -14.38
N VAL A 279 -2.04 -2.33 -13.74
CA VAL A 279 -2.11 -3.80 -13.62
C VAL A 279 -1.95 -4.21 -12.16
N ASP A 280 -2.67 -5.23 -11.73
CA ASP A 280 -2.38 -5.97 -10.51
C ASP A 280 -1.59 -7.23 -10.88
N ASP A 281 -0.28 -7.24 -10.57
CA ASP A 281 0.63 -8.26 -11.09
C ASP A 281 1.62 -8.71 -10.01
N PRO A 282 1.51 -9.95 -9.53
CA PRO A 282 2.42 -10.51 -8.52
C PRO A 282 3.84 -10.76 -9.04
N SER A 283 4.14 -10.55 -10.31
CA SER A 283 5.51 -10.63 -10.82
C SER A 283 6.39 -9.42 -10.43
N PHE A 284 5.77 -8.30 -10.02
CA PHE A 284 6.50 -7.13 -9.51
C PHE A 284 6.88 -7.32 -8.03
N SER A 285 8.08 -7.82 -7.79
CA SER A 285 8.59 -8.07 -6.43
C SER A 285 8.50 -6.85 -5.51
N ASP A 286 8.71 -5.65 -6.05
CA ASP A 286 8.70 -4.40 -5.30
C ASP A 286 7.31 -4.03 -4.71
N THR A 287 6.24 -4.77 -5.07
CA THR A 287 4.90 -4.61 -4.49
C THR A 287 4.61 -5.54 -3.32
N PHE A 288 5.59 -6.33 -2.85
CA PHE A 288 5.43 -7.37 -1.83
C PHE A 288 4.33 -8.38 -2.16
N PRO A 289 4.40 -9.01 -3.33
CA PRO A 289 3.29 -9.76 -3.89
C PRO A 289 3.07 -11.09 -3.17
N TYR A 290 1.80 -11.55 -3.22
CA TYR A 290 1.40 -12.91 -2.87
C TYR A 290 1.06 -13.66 -4.16
N ALA A 291 1.48 -14.92 -4.27
CA ALA A 291 1.18 -15.76 -5.44
C ALA A 291 -0.28 -16.25 -5.50
N PHE A 292 -1.05 -16.06 -4.42
CA PHE A 292 -2.46 -16.49 -4.31
C PHE A 292 -3.25 -15.51 -3.44
N ASP A 293 -4.57 -15.47 -3.65
CA ASP A 293 -5.48 -14.68 -2.83
C ASP A 293 -5.84 -15.36 -1.51
N ALA A 294 -6.72 -14.73 -0.73
CA ALA A 294 -7.22 -15.26 0.53
C ALA A 294 -7.91 -16.61 0.41
N SER A 295 -8.44 -16.98 -0.76
CA SER A 295 -9.11 -18.25 -1.04
C SER A 295 -8.19 -19.29 -1.68
N GLY A 296 -6.90 -18.95 -1.88
CA GLY A 296 -5.92 -19.82 -2.50
C GLY A 296 -5.98 -19.86 -4.02
N ILE A 297 -6.68 -18.91 -4.64
CA ILE A 297 -6.73 -18.78 -6.09
C ILE A 297 -5.43 -18.15 -6.56
N GLU A 298 -4.84 -18.71 -7.63
CA GLU A 298 -3.61 -18.21 -8.22
C GLU A 298 -3.79 -16.81 -8.79
N ARG A 299 -2.80 -15.96 -8.48
CA ARG A 299 -2.72 -14.61 -9.02
C ARG A 299 -1.81 -14.60 -10.24
N GLN A 300 -2.22 -13.87 -11.26
CA GLN A 300 -1.48 -13.64 -12.49
C GLN A 300 -1.56 -12.15 -12.83
N ALA A 301 -0.85 -11.71 -13.89
CA ALA A 301 -1.00 -10.35 -14.38
C ALA A 301 -2.47 -10.07 -14.74
N PHE A 302 -3.09 -9.12 -14.03
CA PHE A 302 -4.51 -8.82 -14.13
C PHE A 302 -4.69 -7.35 -14.53
N PRO A 303 -4.99 -7.06 -15.81
CA PRO A 303 -5.13 -5.69 -16.27
C PRO A 303 -6.37 -5.04 -15.68
N LEU A 304 -6.20 -3.88 -15.04
CA LEU A 304 -7.28 -3.06 -14.50
C LEU A 304 -7.63 -1.90 -15.42
N ILE A 305 -6.59 -1.23 -15.94
CA ILE A 305 -6.71 -0.17 -16.94
C ILE A 305 -5.61 -0.41 -17.98
N LYS A 306 -5.97 -0.43 -19.25
CA LYS A 306 -5.01 -0.55 -20.37
C LYS A 306 -5.16 0.66 -21.28
N GLU A 307 -4.14 1.51 -21.34
CA GLU A 307 -4.15 2.74 -22.16
C GLU A 307 -5.42 3.56 -21.96
N GLY A 308 -5.83 3.73 -20.69
CA GLY A 308 -7.03 4.45 -20.27
C GLY A 308 -8.35 3.70 -20.41
N VAL A 309 -8.37 2.52 -21.03
CA VAL A 309 -9.55 1.66 -21.15
C VAL A 309 -9.70 0.83 -19.90
N PHE A 310 -10.83 0.96 -19.19
CA PHE A 310 -11.11 0.16 -18.00
C PHE A 310 -11.41 -1.29 -18.39
N GLN A 311 -10.72 -2.26 -17.71
CA GLN A 311 -10.76 -3.67 -18.13
C GLN A 311 -11.51 -4.57 -17.15
N ASN A 312 -11.25 -4.45 -15.84
CA ASN A 312 -11.72 -5.46 -14.88
C ASN A 312 -12.00 -4.87 -13.49
N PHE A 313 -12.90 -5.56 -12.75
CA PHE A 313 -13.07 -5.44 -11.32
C PHE A 313 -12.42 -6.63 -10.59
N PHE A 314 -12.02 -6.42 -9.34
CA PHE A 314 -11.67 -7.49 -8.42
C PHE A 314 -12.94 -8.22 -7.95
N TRP A 315 -12.94 -9.53 -8.06
CA TRP A 315 -14.00 -10.39 -7.56
C TRP A 315 -13.41 -11.41 -6.60
N ASN A 316 -13.61 -11.22 -5.30
CA ASN A 316 -13.24 -12.24 -4.33
C ASN A 316 -14.33 -13.31 -4.19
N LYS A 317 -13.97 -14.44 -3.60
CA LYS A 317 -14.87 -15.60 -3.43
C LYS A 317 -16.21 -15.22 -2.79
N GLU A 318 -16.20 -14.48 -1.69
CA GLU A 318 -17.44 -14.13 -0.95
C GLU A 318 -18.38 -13.27 -1.80
N THR A 319 -17.85 -12.30 -2.54
CA THR A 319 -18.64 -11.48 -3.44
C THR A 319 -19.25 -12.31 -4.57
N CYS A 320 -18.51 -13.28 -5.09
CA CYS A 320 -19.03 -14.20 -6.13
C CYS A 320 -20.09 -15.16 -5.57
N GLU A 321 -19.96 -15.60 -4.32
CA GLU A 321 -20.99 -16.42 -3.66
C GLU A 321 -22.30 -15.63 -3.47
N GLU A 322 -22.21 -14.34 -3.15
CA GLU A 322 -23.36 -13.47 -2.90
C GLU A 322 -24.03 -13.00 -4.20
N PHE A 323 -23.26 -12.59 -5.19
CA PHE A 323 -23.77 -11.92 -6.40
C PHE A 323 -23.62 -12.73 -7.69
N GLY A 324 -23.03 -13.91 -7.62
CA GLY A 324 -22.68 -14.74 -8.79
C GLY A 324 -21.37 -14.31 -9.46
N GLY A 325 -20.89 -15.12 -10.41
CA GLY A 325 -19.64 -14.92 -11.11
C GLY A 325 -18.51 -15.81 -10.60
N GLU A 326 -17.31 -15.61 -11.13
CA GLU A 326 -16.10 -16.36 -10.77
C GLU A 326 -15.10 -15.44 -10.09
N PRO A 327 -14.46 -15.88 -8.99
CA PRO A 327 -13.44 -15.10 -8.34
C PRO A 327 -12.19 -14.95 -9.22
N THR A 328 -11.60 -13.75 -9.19
CA THR A 328 -10.48 -13.41 -10.08
C THR A 328 -9.11 -13.77 -9.51
N GLY A 329 -9.02 -14.16 -8.23
CA GLY A 329 -7.74 -14.29 -7.52
C GLY A 329 -7.15 -12.96 -7.09
N HIS A 330 -7.87 -11.87 -7.30
CA HIS A 330 -7.47 -10.50 -6.96
C HIS A 330 -8.48 -9.86 -6.03
N ASP A 331 -7.99 -9.24 -4.98
CA ASP A 331 -8.80 -8.50 -4.01
C ASP A 331 -7.96 -7.39 -3.35
N VAL A 332 -8.64 -6.49 -2.64
CA VAL A 332 -7.98 -5.34 -2.00
C VAL A 332 -6.88 -5.74 -1.02
N PRO A 333 -7.04 -6.75 -0.14
CA PRO A 333 -5.98 -7.13 0.79
C PRO A 333 -4.73 -7.74 0.18
N SER A 334 -4.76 -8.12 -1.10
CA SER A 334 -3.64 -8.79 -1.78
C SER A 334 -3.16 -8.03 -3.01
N MET A 335 -3.46 -6.73 -3.14
CA MET A 335 -3.10 -5.94 -4.30
C MET A 335 -1.57 -5.88 -4.53
N SER A 336 -1.17 -6.03 -5.79
CA SER A 336 0.19 -5.81 -6.30
C SER A 336 0.14 -4.80 -7.44
N ILE A 337 -0.40 -3.61 -7.15
CA ILE A 337 -0.69 -2.59 -8.15
C ILE A 337 0.59 -1.99 -8.71
N ALA A 338 0.68 -1.97 -10.03
CA ALA A 338 1.70 -1.25 -10.77
C ALA A 338 1.08 -0.32 -11.80
N ILE A 339 1.47 0.95 -11.77
CA ILE A 339 1.16 1.92 -12.81
C ILE A 339 2.27 1.86 -13.88
N GLY A 340 1.89 1.87 -15.14
CA GLY A 340 2.81 1.81 -16.27
C GLY A 340 3.76 3.01 -16.33
N SER A 341 4.95 2.77 -16.86
CA SER A 341 5.91 3.84 -17.20
C SER A 341 5.38 4.69 -18.36
N GLY A 342 5.65 5.98 -18.29
CA GLY A 342 5.46 6.88 -19.45
C GLY A 342 6.73 7.05 -20.28
N ASN A 343 6.73 8.08 -21.12
CA ASN A 343 7.83 8.38 -22.03
C ASN A 343 8.61 9.66 -21.67
N THR A 344 8.21 10.37 -20.61
CA THR A 344 8.83 11.64 -20.24
C THR A 344 10.13 11.39 -19.47
N PRO A 345 11.27 11.93 -19.89
CA PRO A 345 12.59 11.68 -19.28
C PRO A 345 12.84 12.52 -18.01
N ILE A 346 11.79 12.89 -17.29
CA ILE A 346 11.86 13.56 -15.98
C ILE A 346 11.79 12.48 -14.92
N ASN A 347 12.93 12.06 -14.37
CA ASN A 347 13.04 10.90 -13.47
C ASN A 347 13.57 11.24 -12.08
N THR A 348 14.12 12.44 -11.89
CA THR A 348 14.63 12.97 -10.62
C THR A 348 14.01 14.32 -10.32
N LEU A 349 14.10 14.77 -9.07
CA LEU A 349 13.66 16.12 -8.70
C LEU A 349 14.47 17.18 -9.45
N GLN A 350 15.77 16.97 -9.68
CA GLN A 350 16.60 17.87 -10.46
C GLN A 350 16.07 18.01 -11.90
N ASP A 351 15.74 16.89 -12.58
CA ASP A 351 15.16 16.94 -13.92
C ASP A 351 13.88 17.79 -13.94
N LEU A 352 13.03 17.65 -12.90
CA LEU A 352 11.80 18.43 -12.79
C LEU A 352 12.06 19.94 -12.60
N LEU A 353 13.05 20.28 -11.77
CA LEU A 353 13.40 21.69 -11.52
C LEU A 353 14.00 22.35 -12.75
N ASP A 354 14.80 21.63 -13.53
CA ASP A 354 15.47 22.12 -14.74
C ASP A 354 14.58 22.08 -15.99
N ALA A 355 13.47 21.33 -15.95
CA ALA A 355 12.58 21.18 -17.09
C ALA A 355 11.98 22.53 -17.53
N PRO A 356 12.02 22.86 -18.83
CA PRO A 356 11.34 24.05 -19.35
C PRO A 356 9.83 23.89 -19.18
N ARG A 357 9.15 25.00 -18.86
CA ARG A 357 7.70 25.01 -18.64
C ARG A 357 7.01 26.18 -19.32
N GLU A 358 5.84 25.92 -19.87
CA GLU A 358 5.06 26.93 -20.60
C GLU A 358 4.16 27.76 -19.70
N LYS A 359 3.83 27.25 -18.53
CA LYS A 359 2.99 27.87 -17.49
C LYS A 359 3.49 27.51 -16.10
N ASP A 360 2.98 28.18 -15.09
CA ASP A 360 3.25 27.85 -13.70
C ASP A 360 2.66 26.48 -13.38
N ILE A 361 3.39 25.68 -12.61
CA ILE A 361 2.96 24.35 -12.17
C ILE A 361 3.20 24.15 -10.67
N LEU A 362 2.41 23.31 -10.05
CA LEU A 362 2.63 22.84 -8.67
C LEU A 362 3.33 21.49 -8.67
N TYR A 363 4.35 21.32 -7.84
CA TYR A 363 4.88 20.02 -7.48
C TYR A 363 4.32 19.62 -6.12
N ILE A 364 3.65 18.47 -6.05
CA ILE A 364 3.05 17.93 -4.82
C ILE A 364 3.59 16.51 -4.61
N PRO A 365 4.66 16.34 -3.80
CA PRO A 365 5.26 15.02 -3.57
C PRO A 365 4.40 14.12 -2.71
N TYR A 366 3.67 14.69 -1.74
CA TYR A 366 2.95 13.93 -0.73
C TYR A 366 1.56 14.51 -0.42
N LEU A 367 0.59 13.61 -0.21
CA LEU A 367 -0.76 13.94 0.22
C LEU A 367 -1.02 13.38 1.62
N HIS A 368 -1.67 14.18 2.47
CA HIS A 368 -1.97 13.86 3.85
C HIS A 368 -3.44 14.12 4.17
N TYR A 369 -3.95 13.51 5.24
CA TYR A 369 -5.36 13.63 5.62
C TYR A 369 -6.33 13.39 4.44
N MET A 370 -6.01 12.35 3.67
CA MET A 370 -6.85 11.91 2.57
C MET A 370 -8.16 11.32 3.11
N GLY A 371 -9.26 11.56 2.40
CA GLY A 371 -10.55 11.02 2.76
C GLY A 371 -11.53 10.95 1.59
N ILE A 372 -12.48 10.02 1.67
CA ILE A 372 -13.55 9.87 0.69
C ILE A 372 -14.67 10.84 1.06
N VAL A 373 -14.99 11.76 0.14
CA VAL A 373 -16.13 12.67 0.26
C VAL A 373 -17.40 12.02 -0.30
N ASN A 374 -17.29 11.33 -1.43
CA ASN A 374 -18.39 10.61 -2.06
C ASN A 374 -17.85 9.42 -2.86
N ALA A 375 -18.05 8.21 -2.35
CA ALA A 375 -17.55 6.97 -2.96
C ALA A 375 -18.13 6.73 -4.36
N ALA A 376 -19.45 6.86 -4.51
CA ALA A 376 -20.16 6.61 -5.78
C ALA A 376 -19.79 7.59 -6.91
N LYS A 377 -19.20 8.74 -6.58
CA LYS A 377 -18.69 9.73 -7.53
C LYS A 377 -17.16 9.75 -7.60
N GLY A 378 -16.48 8.95 -6.78
CA GLY A 378 -15.02 8.95 -6.68
C GLY A 378 -14.42 10.26 -6.19
N ILE A 379 -15.19 11.04 -5.40
CA ILE A 379 -14.71 12.33 -4.90
C ILE A 379 -13.89 12.10 -3.63
N VAL A 380 -12.64 12.52 -3.70
CA VAL A 380 -11.67 12.47 -2.59
C VAL A 380 -11.18 13.87 -2.24
N THR A 381 -10.74 14.05 -1.02
CA THR A 381 -10.09 15.27 -0.54
C THR A 381 -8.77 14.95 0.14
N GLY A 382 -7.84 15.86 0.13
CA GLY A 382 -6.55 15.73 0.82
C GLY A 382 -5.84 17.05 0.96
N SER A 383 -4.84 17.09 1.82
CA SER A 383 -3.95 18.24 2.02
C SER A 383 -2.56 17.91 1.52
N THR A 384 -1.87 18.90 0.96
CA THR A 384 -0.45 18.79 0.64
C THR A 384 0.37 18.84 1.93
N ARG A 385 1.52 18.18 1.93
CA ARG A 385 2.51 18.20 3.00
C ARG A 385 3.88 17.85 2.44
N PHE A 386 4.95 18.15 3.18
CA PHE A 386 6.29 17.63 2.97
C PHE A 386 6.95 17.94 1.60
N GLY A 387 7.19 19.17 1.29
CA GLY A 387 8.08 19.48 0.16
C GLY A 387 7.40 19.94 -1.12
N ALA A 388 6.17 20.46 -1.04
CA ALA A 388 5.50 21.06 -2.19
C ALA A 388 6.27 22.29 -2.70
N LEU A 389 6.27 22.50 -4.04
CA LEU A 389 6.92 23.63 -4.71
C LEU A 389 5.97 24.26 -5.71
N TYR A 390 6.07 25.59 -5.85
CA TYR A 390 5.42 26.35 -6.92
C TYR A 390 6.48 26.73 -7.95
N LEU A 391 6.43 26.12 -9.11
CA LEU A 391 7.42 26.24 -10.16
C LEU A 391 6.89 27.21 -11.22
N ARG A 392 7.41 28.44 -11.27
CA ARG A 392 6.94 29.47 -12.19
C ARG A 392 7.52 29.27 -13.60
N LYS A 393 6.78 29.76 -14.60
CA LYS A 393 7.17 29.72 -16.02
C LYS A 393 8.51 30.40 -16.28
N ASP A 394 8.84 31.47 -15.55
CA ASP A 394 10.09 32.19 -15.66
C ASP A 394 11.31 31.49 -15.06
N GLY A 395 11.13 30.28 -14.54
CA GLY A 395 12.17 29.49 -13.89
C GLY A 395 12.31 29.77 -12.40
N SER A 396 11.67 30.79 -11.85
CA SER A 396 11.69 31.05 -10.41
C SER A 396 10.84 30.01 -9.65
N ILE A 397 11.20 29.78 -8.38
CA ILE A 397 10.55 28.79 -7.52
C ILE A 397 10.10 29.48 -6.24
N ALA A 398 8.89 29.17 -5.79
CA ALA A 398 8.39 29.55 -4.47
C ALA A 398 7.95 28.32 -3.69
N VAL A 399 7.84 28.43 -2.38
CA VAL A 399 7.36 27.38 -1.50
C VAL A 399 5.94 27.71 -1.06
N PRO A 400 4.94 26.94 -1.52
CA PRO A 400 3.57 27.15 -1.11
C PRO A 400 3.35 26.71 0.33
N TYR A 401 2.47 27.40 1.06
CA TYR A 401 1.89 26.86 2.28
C TYR A 401 1.00 25.65 1.94
N ASN A 402 0.67 24.84 2.96
CA ASN A 402 -0.16 23.67 2.75
C ASN A 402 -1.49 24.03 2.07
N MET A 403 -1.84 23.25 1.07
CA MET A 403 -3.04 23.43 0.26
C MET A 403 -3.97 22.22 0.46
N ARG A 404 -5.24 22.42 0.17
CA ARG A 404 -6.24 21.35 0.08
C ARG A 404 -6.78 21.26 -1.34
N PHE A 405 -6.95 20.03 -1.80
CA PHE A 405 -7.71 19.75 -3.02
C PHE A 405 -8.95 18.90 -2.67
N THR A 406 -9.96 18.97 -3.52
CA THR A 406 -11.11 18.06 -3.52
C THR A 406 -11.47 17.81 -4.97
N ALA A 407 -11.34 16.57 -5.41
CA ALA A 407 -11.48 16.22 -6.84
C ALA A 407 -12.07 14.83 -7.03
N SER A 408 -12.63 14.61 -8.22
CA SER A 408 -13.02 13.28 -8.68
C SER A 408 -11.78 12.54 -9.18
N LEU A 409 -11.60 11.28 -8.74
CA LEU A 409 -10.53 10.41 -9.23
C LEU A 409 -10.64 10.19 -10.74
N ARG A 410 -11.87 10.07 -11.28
CA ARG A 410 -12.10 9.95 -12.72
C ARG A 410 -11.55 11.17 -13.47
N ASP A 411 -11.86 12.37 -13.00
CA ASP A 411 -11.42 13.61 -13.66
C ASP A 411 -9.89 13.77 -13.56
N LEU A 412 -9.30 13.52 -12.37
CA LEU A 412 -7.84 13.58 -12.20
C LEU A 412 -7.13 12.67 -13.21
N PHE A 413 -7.48 11.39 -13.24
CA PHE A 413 -6.78 10.42 -14.07
C PHE A 413 -7.18 10.47 -15.56
N SER A 414 -8.24 11.20 -15.92
CA SER A 414 -8.56 11.54 -17.32
C SER A 414 -7.73 12.68 -17.86
N ASN A 415 -7.20 13.56 -17.01
CA ASN A 415 -6.43 14.73 -17.36
C ASN A 415 -4.90 14.54 -17.18
N ILE A 416 -4.39 13.32 -17.27
CA ILE A 416 -2.94 13.08 -17.25
C ILE A 416 -2.32 13.66 -18.52
N LYS A 417 -1.33 14.55 -18.34
CA LYS A 417 -0.59 15.21 -19.43
C LYS A 417 0.66 14.43 -19.83
N TRP A 418 1.41 13.94 -18.83
CA TRP A 418 2.58 13.09 -19.02
C TRP A 418 2.90 12.25 -17.77
N ILE A 419 3.66 11.19 -17.97
CA ILE A 419 4.12 10.24 -16.94
C ILE A 419 5.63 10.04 -17.13
N SER A 420 6.40 9.99 -16.05
CA SER A 420 7.84 9.72 -16.07
C SER A 420 8.16 8.30 -16.52
N GLN A 421 9.39 8.10 -17.02
CA GLN A 421 9.88 6.78 -17.44
C GLN A 421 10.20 5.89 -16.24
N ARG A 422 10.83 6.46 -15.20
CA ARG A 422 11.23 5.71 -14.00
C ARG A 422 10.06 5.50 -13.07
N ARG A 423 9.96 4.28 -12.53
CA ARG A 423 9.01 3.93 -11.46
C ARG A 423 9.76 3.72 -10.14
N ALA A 424 9.04 3.84 -9.04
CA ALA A 424 9.52 3.51 -7.71
C ALA A 424 8.36 2.97 -6.85
N ALA A 425 8.65 2.08 -5.93
CA ALA A 425 7.67 1.57 -5.00
C ALA A 425 7.44 2.54 -3.85
N LEU A 426 6.19 2.64 -3.42
CA LEU A 426 5.80 3.21 -2.13
C LEU A 426 5.33 2.09 -1.23
N ASN A 427 5.95 1.97 -0.05
CA ASN A 427 5.52 1.05 0.98
C ASN A 427 4.24 1.56 1.66
N LEU A 428 3.20 0.75 1.67
CA LEU A 428 1.90 1.00 2.30
C LEU A 428 1.64 0.03 3.45
N SER A 429 2.64 -0.77 3.83
CA SER A 429 2.54 -1.86 4.80
C SER A 429 1.99 -1.41 6.14
N THR A 430 1.16 -2.25 6.74
CA THR A 430 0.73 -2.10 8.13
C THR A 430 1.86 -2.52 9.06
N LEU A 431 2.33 -1.60 9.90
CA LEU A 431 3.51 -1.78 10.78
C LEU A 431 3.14 -2.17 12.21
N TYR A 432 1.91 -1.85 12.64
CA TYR A 432 1.44 -2.08 14.01
C TYR A 432 0.43 -3.22 14.06
N GLY A 433 0.51 -4.03 15.12
CA GLY A 433 -0.31 -5.21 15.27
C GLY A 433 0.11 -6.32 14.29
N ARG A 434 -0.82 -6.82 13.51
CA ARG A 434 -0.50 -7.82 12.47
C ARG A 434 0.19 -7.15 11.29
N ARG A 435 1.49 -7.45 11.10
CA ARG A 435 2.23 -6.95 9.94
C ARG A 435 1.62 -7.46 8.64
N HIS A 436 1.37 -6.57 7.71
CA HIS A 436 0.90 -6.90 6.37
C HIS A 436 1.68 -6.06 5.36
N PRO A 437 2.68 -6.67 4.67
CA PRO A 437 3.43 -5.99 3.62
C PRO A 437 2.55 -5.67 2.42
N GLU A 438 2.58 -4.42 2.01
CA GLU A 438 1.90 -3.90 0.84
C GLU A 438 2.72 -2.75 0.26
N ALA A 439 2.87 -2.72 -1.04
CA ALA A 439 3.43 -1.58 -1.74
C ALA A 439 2.79 -1.41 -3.12
N MET A 440 2.93 -0.20 -3.65
CA MET A 440 2.45 0.16 -4.97
C MET A 440 3.63 0.66 -5.82
N LEU A 441 3.78 0.12 -7.03
CA LEU A 441 4.80 0.54 -7.98
C LEU A 441 4.23 1.65 -8.87
N THR A 442 4.72 2.87 -8.70
CA THR A 442 4.21 4.05 -9.42
C THR A 442 5.30 4.78 -10.19
N PRO A 443 4.95 5.56 -11.22
CA PRO A 443 5.87 6.51 -11.84
C PRO A 443 6.44 7.48 -10.79
N ARG A 444 7.68 7.88 -10.98
CA ARG A 444 8.33 8.87 -10.11
C ARG A 444 7.57 10.19 -10.09
N PHE A 445 7.04 10.59 -11.26
CA PHE A 445 6.21 11.79 -11.44
C PHE A 445 5.07 11.51 -12.41
N THR A 446 3.92 12.13 -12.13
CA THR A 446 2.74 12.15 -13.00
C THR A 446 2.20 13.56 -13.06
N CYS A 447 2.15 14.15 -14.24
CA CYS A 447 1.59 15.47 -14.45
C CYS A 447 0.11 15.38 -14.79
N ILE A 448 -0.72 16.09 -14.04
CA ILE A 448 -2.17 16.13 -14.21
C ILE A 448 -2.61 17.59 -14.38
N GLU A 449 -3.41 17.85 -15.41
CA GLU A 449 -4.01 19.16 -15.64
C GLU A 449 -5.32 19.34 -14.87
N LYS A 450 -5.73 20.58 -14.65
CA LYS A 450 -7.01 20.97 -14.03
C LYS A 450 -7.24 20.37 -12.64
N VAL A 451 -6.18 20.28 -11.85
CA VAL A 451 -6.30 19.85 -10.46
C VAL A 451 -6.86 21.02 -9.63
N PRO A 452 -8.02 20.88 -8.98
CA PRO A 452 -8.61 21.95 -8.21
C PRO A 452 -7.94 22.11 -6.85
N ILE A 453 -7.33 23.26 -6.59
CA ILE A 453 -6.92 23.69 -5.25
C ILE A 453 -8.08 24.44 -4.62
N THR A 454 -8.64 23.91 -3.55
CA THR A 454 -9.87 24.41 -2.92
C THR A 454 -9.63 25.24 -1.68
N LEU A 455 -8.43 25.14 -1.11
CA LEU A 455 -7.98 25.94 0.05
C LEU A 455 -6.46 26.05 0.02
N SER A 456 -5.93 27.18 0.45
CA SER A 456 -4.51 27.36 0.76
C SER A 456 -4.39 28.01 2.13
N ASN A 457 -3.47 27.49 2.94
CA ASN A 457 -3.12 28.11 4.22
C ASN A 457 -2.36 29.43 3.98
N THR A 458 -2.20 30.23 5.03
CA THR A 458 -1.40 31.45 5.07
C THR A 458 -0.15 31.29 5.95
N SER A 459 0.03 30.10 6.53
CA SER A 459 1.18 29.66 7.31
C SER A 459 1.31 28.15 7.23
N PHE A 460 2.46 27.60 7.60
CA PHE A 460 2.66 26.15 7.76
C PHE A 460 1.99 25.62 9.03
#